data_eece24bb705fe397426c09c0e6e5d402
#
_entry.id   eece24bb705fe397426c09c0e6e5d402
#
_cell.length_a   1.000
_cell.length_b   1.000
_cell.length_c   1.000
_cell.angle_alpha   90.00
_cell.angle_beta   90.00
_cell.angle_gamma   90.00
#
_symmetry.space_group_name_H-M   'P 1'
#
loop_
_entity.id
_entity.type
_entity.pdbx_description
1 polymer ?
#
loop_
_entity_poly.entity_id
_entity_poly.type
_entity_poly.pdbx_seq_one_letter_code
_entity_poly.pdbx_strand_id
1 'polypeptide(L)'
;MSLTSVPVGRRPPDAERRVRILEAAERAFVRNGFHATTMQRVADEAGMSAGNLYRTFPSKEAMVEGLCELDQVELAQAFAELMADNRQIMEAMRCGLRKHVLAKPPEKARLLVEIWAEAGRNPRVAAMTRAIDAEVRARLEKLIDAAKASGAASPRLDSRFGALFFVTFVAGLFKRIATEADFDPEAETPMAIGVLKALLAGALCPDPGAPDAGAQ
;
A
#
# COMPACT_ATOMS: atom_id res chain seq x y z
N MET A 1 -5.78 -10.31 -41.71
CA MET A 1 -5.60 -9.09 -40.93
C MET A 1 -4.76 -9.45 -39.69
N SER A 2 -3.46 -9.13 -39.77
CA SER A 2 -2.49 -9.45 -38.72
C SER A 2 -2.64 -8.46 -37.56
N LEU A 3 -2.90 -8.99 -36.38
CA LEU A 3 -2.86 -8.23 -35.12
C LEU A 3 -1.39 -7.96 -34.77
N THR A 4 -0.97 -6.72 -34.95
CA THR A 4 0.33 -6.20 -34.54
C THR A 4 0.38 -6.20 -33.02
N SER A 5 1.13 -7.11 -32.42
CA SER A 5 1.48 -7.09 -31.00
C SER A 5 2.33 -5.84 -30.73
N VAL A 6 1.83 -4.96 -29.87
CA VAL A 6 2.59 -3.82 -29.34
C VAL A 6 3.75 -4.41 -28.51
N PRO A 7 5.02 -4.11 -28.82
CA PRO A 7 6.13 -4.60 -28.01
C PRO A 7 6.09 -3.91 -26.66
N VAL A 8 6.00 -4.70 -25.60
CA VAL A 8 6.27 -4.25 -24.22
C VAL A 8 7.72 -3.75 -24.22
N GLY A 9 7.91 -2.46 -24.16
CA GLY A 9 9.23 -1.83 -24.22
C GLY A 9 10.12 -2.39 -23.11
N ARG A 10 11.25 -2.99 -23.52
CA ARG A 10 12.29 -3.47 -22.60
C ARG A 10 12.79 -2.28 -21.76
N ARG A 11 12.71 -2.40 -20.43
CA ARG A 11 13.22 -1.36 -19.54
C ARG A 11 14.70 -1.09 -19.82
N PRO A 12 15.18 0.17 -19.71
CA PRO A 12 16.60 0.47 -19.83
C PRO A 12 17.43 -0.39 -18.86
N PRO A 13 18.66 -0.81 -19.21
CA PRO A 13 19.50 -1.67 -18.36
C PRO A 13 19.69 -1.17 -16.93
N ASP A 14 19.74 0.15 -16.74
CA ASP A 14 19.84 0.78 -15.42
C ASP A 14 18.54 0.64 -14.59
N ALA A 15 17.38 0.70 -15.23
CA ALA A 15 16.10 0.51 -14.56
C ALA A 15 15.91 -0.96 -14.12
N GLU A 16 16.29 -1.92 -14.96
CA GLU A 16 16.28 -3.35 -14.59
C GLU A 16 17.25 -3.65 -13.44
N ARG A 17 18.43 -3.02 -13.48
CA ARG A 17 19.41 -3.13 -12.40
C ARG A 17 18.88 -2.56 -11.09
N ARG A 18 18.21 -1.37 -11.15
CA ARG A 18 17.59 -0.73 -9.98
C ARG A 18 16.56 -1.65 -9.34
N VAL A 19 15.67 -2.25 -10.13
CA VAL A 19 14.66 -3.19 -9.65
C VAL A 19 15.29 -4.41 -8.97
N ARG A 20 16.30 -5.06 -9.60
CA ARG A 20 16.99 -6.21 -8.98
C ARG A 20 17.64 -5.88 -7.64
N ILE A 21 18.22 -4.67 -7.51
CA ILE A 21 18.78 -4.21 -6.22
C ILE A 21 17.67 -4.05 -5.19
N LEU A 22 16.53 -3.46 -5.55
CA LEU A 22 15.39 -3.27 -4.65
C LEU A 22 14.79 -4.61 -4.21
N GLU A 23 14.65 -5.59 -5.09
CA GLU A 23 14.22 -6.94 -4.74
C GLU A 23 15.18 -7.62 -3.76
N ALA A 24 16.50 -7.46 -3.95
CA ALA A 24 17.50 -7.95 -3.02
C ALA A 24 17.43 -7.23 -1.66
N ALA A 25 17.21 -5.92 -1.67
CA ALA A 25 17.03 -5.13 -0.46
C ALA A 25 15.76 -5.58 0.30
N GLU A 26 14.65 -5.80 -0.39
CA GLU A 26 13.42 -6.31 0.22
C GLU A 26 13.66 -7.67 0.88
N ARG A 27 14.28 -8.62 0.18
CA ARG A 27 14.61 -9.93 0.76
C ARG A 27 15.50 -9.81 1.99
N ALA A 28 16.50 -8.93 1.97
CA ALA A 28 17.39 -8.70 3.10
C ALA A 28 16.66 -8.07 4.30
N PHE A 29 15.80 -7.07 4.06
CA PHE A 29 14.99 -6.42 5.09
C PHE A 29 13.95 -7.37 5.68
N VAL A 30 13.26 -8.13 4.86
CA VAL A 30 12.27 -9.14 5.30
C VAL A 30 12.92 -10.20 6.18
N ARG A 31 14.12 -10.67 5.82
CA ARG A 31 14.82 -11.75 6.56
C ARG A 31 15.43 -11.28 7.87
N ASN A 32 15.98 -10.06 7.91
CA ASN A 32 16.80 -9.59 9.04
C ASN A 32 16.16 -8.43 9.81
N GLY A 33 15.05 -7.87 9.32
CA GLY A 33 14.51 -6.59 9.78
C GLY A 33 15.25 -5.38 9.18
N PHE A 34 14.56 -4.23 9.13
CA PHE A 34 15.13 -3.01 8.56
C PHE A 34 16.38 -2.53 9.33
N HIS A 35 16.31 -2.54 10.68
CA HIS A 35 17.42 -2.02 11.51
C HIS A 35 18.68 -2.86 11.44
N ALA A 36 18.56 -4.19 11.53
CA ALA A 36 19.69 -5.11 11.55
C ALA A 36 20.32 -5.33 10.15
N THR A 37 19.63 -4.92 9.07
CA THR A 37 20.18 -5.01 7.72
C THR A 37 21.18 -3.89 7.47
N THR A 38 22.37 -4.27 6.97
CA THR A 38 23.43 -3.34 6.56
C THR A 38 23.48 -3.23 5.04
N MET A 39 24.05 -2.12 4.53
CA MET A 39 24.30 -1.94 3.09
C MET A 39 25.14 -3.09 2.51
N GLN A 40 26.12 -3.60 3.28
CA GLN A 40 26.93 -4.75 2.85
C GLN A 40 26.07 -5.99 2.65
N ARG A 41 25.16 -6.32 3.58
CA ARG A 41 24.25 -7.47 3.43
C ARG A 41 23.37 -7.35 2.19
N VAL A 42 22.89 -6.14 1.88
CA VAL A 42 22.11 -5.92 0.64
C VAL A 42 23.00 -6.11 -0.59
N ALA A 43 24.24 -5.63 -0.57
CA ALA A 43 25.18 -5.83 -1.67
C ALA A 43 25.48 -7.31 -1.92
N ASP A 44 25.70 -8.07 -0.85
CA ASP A 44 25.91 -9.53 -0.92
C ASP A 44 24.68 -10.24 -1.48
N GLU A 45 23.47 -9.90 -1.01
CA GLU A 45 22.20 -10.44 -1.51
C GLU A 45 21.95 -10.09 -2.99
N ALA A 46 22.40 -8.90 -3.44
CA ALA A 46 22.30 -8.45 -4.82
C ALA A 46 23.43 -8.97 -5.73
N GLY A 47 24.40 -9.71 -5.20
CA GLY A 47 25.55 -10.23 -5.94
C GLY A 47 26.48 -9.13 -6.47
N MET A 48 26.67 -8.03 -5.71
CA MET A 48 27.50 -6.90 -6.13
C MET A 48 28.39 -6.36 -5.00
N SER A 49 29.39 -5.52 -5.36
CA SER A 49 30.19 -4.82 -4.35
C SER A 49 29.38 -3.69 -3.69
N ALA A 50 29.68 -3.42 -2.41
CA ALA A 50 29.07 -2.30 -1.68
C ALA A 50 29.28 -0.95 -2.39
N GLY A 51 30.44 -0.71 -3.00
CA GLY A 51 30.72 0.50 -3.78
C GLY A 51 29.78 0.67 -4.98
N ASN A 52 29.40 -0.43 -5.65
CA ASN A 52 28.42 -0.43 -6.73
C ASN A 52 27.00 -0.15 -6.22
N LEU A 53 26.67 -0.69 -5.05
CA LEU A 53 25.39 -0.44 -4.39
C LEU A 53 25.23 1.03 -4.00
N TYR A 54 26.24 1.61 -3.33
CA TYR A 54 26.21 3.02 -2.89
C TYR A 54 26.05 4.02 -4.03
N ARG A 55 26.53 3.70 -5.24
CA ARG A 55 26.30 4.55 -6.43
C ARG A 55 24.85 4.60 -6.87
N THR A 56 24.08 3.54 -6.62
CA THR A 56 22.67 3.46 -7.00
C THR A 56 21.74 3.90 -5.86
N PHE A 57 22.07 3.48 -4.63
CA PHE A 57 21.32 3.80 -3.41
C PHE A 57 22.28 4.23 -2.31
N PRO A 58 22.25 5.52 -1.89
CA PRO A 58 23.17 6.04 -0.90
C PRO A 58 22.90 5.57 0.53
N SER A 59 21.70 5.03 0.80
CA SER A 59 21.29 4.58 2.14
C SER A 59 20.17 3.54 2.08
N LYS A 60 19.85 2.91 3.22
CA LYS A 60 18.71 2.00 3.35
C LYS A 60 17.38 2.71 3.13
N GLU A 61 17.27 3.95 3.61
CA GLU A 61 16.08 4.80 3.44
C GLU A 61 15.81 5.05 1.95
N ALA A 62 16.85 5.30 1.15
CA ALA A 62 16.71 5.45 -0.30
C ALA A 62 16.24 4.16 -1.00
N MET A 63 16.57 3.00 -0.44
CA MET A 63 16.04 1.72 -0.93
C MET A 63 14.58 1.53 -0.55
N VAL A 64 14.20 1.88 0.68
CA VAL A 64 12.78 1.85 1.10
C VAL A 64 11.95 2.80 0.23
N GLU A 65 12.44 4.00 -0.04
CA GLU A 65 11.81 4.94 -0.98
C GLU A 65 11.59 4.31 -2.36
N GLY A 66 12.64 3.65 -2.90
CA GLY A 66 12.54 2.94 -4.19
C GLY A 66 11.57 1.75 -4.16
N LEU A 67 11.48 0.99 -3.07
CA LEU A 67 10.50 -0.08 -2.89
C LEU A 67 9.07 0.48 -2.89
N CYS A 68 8.86 1.57 -2.15
CA CYS A 68 7.56 2.24 -2.12
C CYS A 68 7.17 2.80 -3.50
N GLU A 69 8.13 3.31 -4.30
CA GLU A 69 7.88 3.73 -5.69
C GLU A 69 7.38 2.55 -6.55
N LEU A 70 7.96 1.35 -6.39
CA LEU A 70 7.51 0.15 -7.10
C LEU A 70 6.09 -0.27 -6.67
N ASP A 71 5.83 -0.32 -5.36
CA ASP A 71 4.50 -0.63 -4.83
C ASP A 71 3.44 0.38 -5.31
N GLN A 72 3.80 1.67 -5.41
CA GLN A 72 2.90 2.70 -5.94
C GLN A 72 2.53 2.49 -7.41
N VAL A 73 3.47 2.02 -8.25
CA VAL A 73 3.18 1.71 -9.65
C VAL A 73 2.18 0.56 -9.76
N GLU A 74 2.38 -0.52 -8.99
CA GLU A 74 1.44 -1.64 -8.94
C GLU A 74 0.06 -1.22 -8.43
N LEU A 75 0.03 -0.42 -7.38
CA LEU A 75 -1.20 0.10 -6.80
C LEU A 75 -1.93 1.04 -7.77
N ALA A 76 -1.19 1.89 -8.51
CA ALA A 76 -1.76 2.76 -9.53
C ALA A 76 -2.43 1.97 -10.66
N GLN A 77 -1.81 0.87 -11.10
CA GLN A 77 -2.38 -0.02 -12.10
C GLN A 77 -3.66 -0.69 -11.57
N ALA A 78 -3.63 -1.21 -10.33
CA ALA A 78 -4.80 -1.78 -9.70
C ALA A 78 -5.95 -0.77 -9.60
N PHE A 79 -5.69 0.47 -9.19
CA PHE A 79 -6.71 1.53 -9.18
C PHE A 79 -7.23 1.88 -10.57
N ALA A 80 -6.39 1.90 -11.60
CA ALA A 80 -6.82 2.15 -12.97
C ALA A 80 -7.75 1.05 -13.50
N GLU A 81 -7.44 -0.22 -13.19
CA GLU A 81 -8.30 -1.37 -13.51
C GLU A 81 -9.66 -1.26 -12.79
N LEU A 82 -9.65 -0.88 -11.51
CA LEU A 82 -10.85 -0.64 -10.71
C LEU A 82 -11.75 0.44 -11.29
N MET A 83 -11.15 1.52 -11.79
CA MET A 83 -11.87 2.65 -12.37
C MET A 83 -12.41 2.36 -13.77
N ALA A 84 -11.84 1.40 -14.50
CA ALA A 84 -12.28 1.04 -15.85
C ALA A 84 -13.62 0.30 -15.89
N ASP A 85 -14.02 -0.37 -14.79
CA ASP A 85 -15.28 -1.12 -14.70
C ASP A 85 -16.21 -0.55 -13.62
N ASN A 86 -16.98 0.47 -14.00
CA ASN A 86 -17.94 1.14 -13.11
C ASN A 86 -19.04 0.23 -12.53
N ARG A 87 -19.28 -0.96 -13.10
CA ARG A 87 -20.36 -1.86 -12.67
C ARG A 87 -19.94 -2.84 -11.59
N GLN A 88 -18.63 -2.95 -11.32
CA GLN A 88 -18.09 -3.93 -10.39
C GLN A 88 -17.16 -3.31 -9.32
N ILE A 89 -17.33 -2.02 -9.01
CA ILE A 89 -16.48 -1.31 -8.03
C ILE A 89 -16.34 -2.08 -6.72
N MET A 90 -17.45 -2.63 -6.20
CA MET A 90 -17.42 -3.42 -4.95
C MET A 90 -16.62 -4.70 -5.07
N GLU A 91 -16.77 -5.43 -6.19
CA GLU A 91 -16.04 -6.67 -6.40
C GLU A 91 -14.56 -6.37 -6.60
N ALA A 92 -14.26 -5.34 -7.30
CA ALA A 92 -12.90 -4.88 -7.55
C ALA A 92 -12.22 -4.37 -6.26
N MET A 93 -12.91 -3.62 -5.39
CA MET A 93 -12.42 -3.24 -4.07
C MET A 93 -12.19 -4.46 -3.18
N ARG A 94 -13.09 -5.45 -3.23
CA ARG A 94 -12.93 -6.73 -2.54
C ARG A 94 -11.68 -7.47 -3.02
N CYS A 95 -11.49 -7.58 -4.31
CA CYS A 95 -10.34 -8.23 -4.91
C CYS A 95 -9.04 -7.49 -4.56
N GLY A 96 -9.05 -6.16 -4.63
CA GLY A 96 -7.92 -5.31 -4.23
C GLY A 96 -7.55 -5.48 -2.77
N LEU A 97 -8.51 -5.43 -1.85
CA LEU A 97 -8.29 -5.63 -0.42
C LEU A 97 -7.71 -7.03 -0.14
N ARG A 98 -8.26 -8.06 -0.76
CA ARG A 98 -7.77 -9.44 -0.61
C ARG A 98 -6.35 -9.57 -1.15
N LYS A 99 -6.08 -9.14 -2.39
CA LYS A 99 -4.80 -9.30 -3.07
C LYS A 99 -3.69 -8.45 -2.45
N HIS A 100 -3.95 -7.18 -2.15
CA HIS A 100 -2.91 -6.22 -1.78
C HIS A 100 -2.75 -6.04 -0.26
N VAL A 101 -3.74 -6.49 0.53
CA VAL A 101 -3.70 -6.38 2.00
C VAL A 101 -3.70 -7.75 2.64
N LEU A 102 -4.82 -8.49 2.56
CA LEU A 102 -5.01 -9.72 3.34
C LEU A 102 -4.06 -10.85 2.95
N ALA A 103 -3.71 -10.98 1.65
CA ALA A 103 -2.76 -11.97 1.15
C ALA A 103 -1.28 -11.55 1.29
N LYS A 104 -1.00 -10.40 1.95
CA LYS A 104 0.39 -9.96 2.13
C LYS A 104 1.11 -10.89 3.13
N PRO A 105 2.30 -11.40 2.77
CA PRO A 105 3.08 -12.26 3.68
C PRO A 105 3.36 -11.54 5.01
N PRO A 106 3.29 -12.26 6.16
CA PRO A 106 3.54 -11.67 7.49
C PRO A 106 4.87 -10.93 7.59
N GLU A 107 5.90 -11.42 6.92
CA GLU A 107 7.24 -10.82 6.91
C GLU A 107 7.24 -9.44 6.23
N LYS A 108 6.49 -9.29 5.13
CA LYS A 108 6.32 -8.00 4.46
C LYS A 108 5.48 -7.03 5.30
N ALA A 109 4.46 -7.53 5.97
CA ALA A 109 3.68 -6.71 6.89
C ALA A 109 4.53 -6.23 8.08
N ARG A 110 5.42 -7.08 8.64
CA ARG A 110 6.39 -6.69 9.68
C ARG A 110 7.32 -5.58 9.20
N LEU A 111 7.86 -5.69 7.99
CA LEU A 111 8.71 -4.66 7.40
C LEU A 111 7.97 -3.31 7.29
N LEU A 112 6.71 -3.31 6.88
CA LEU A 112 5.89 -2.09 6.84
C LEU A 112 5.73 -1.46 8.23
N VAL A 113 5.44 -2.27 9.25
CA VAL A 113 5.31 -1.80 10.64
C VAL A 113 6.63 -1.23 11.16
N GLU A 114 7.79 -1.87 10.85
CA GLU A 114 9.12 -1.34 11.19
C GLU A 114 9.38 0.03 10.53
N ILE A 115 9.01 0.18 9.25
CA ILE A 115 9.16 1.46 8.52
C ILE A 115 8.28 2.55 9.15
N TRP A 116 7.05 2.25 9.53
CA TRP A 116 6.18 3.20 10.23
C TRP A 116 6.72 3.59 11.61
N ALA A 117 7.28 2.62 12.35
CA ALA A 117 7.94 2.91 13.63
C ALA A 117 9.18 3.78 13.43
N GLU A 118 9.95 3.57 12.35
CA GLU A 118 11.11 4.40 11.99
C GLU A 118 10.70 5.83 11.63
N ALA A 119 9.55 6.03 11.00
CA ALA A 119 9.02 7.36 10.70
C ALA A 119 8.84 8.25 11.94
N GLY A 120 8.64 7.65 13.13
CA GLY A 120 8.56 8.38 14.40
C GLY A 120 9.86 9.04 14.85
N ARG A 121 11.01 8.64 14.32
CA ARG A 121 12.35 9.11 14.74
C ARG A 121 13.25 9.55 13.57
N ASN A 122 12.89 9.22 12.34
CA ASN A 122 13.66 9.59 11.15
C ASN A 122 12.83 10.53 10.26
N PRO A 123 13.15 11.85 10.22
CA PRO A 123 12.37 12.83 9.45
C PRO A 123 12.27 12.52 7.95
N ARG A 124 13.30 11.88 7.37
CA ARG A 124 13.28 11.47 5.95
C ARG A 124 12.26 10.37 5.70
N VAL A 125 12.25 9.34 6.55
CA VAL A 125 11.26 8.25 6.48
C VAL A 125 9.86 8.81 6.74
N ALA A 126 9.70 9.71 7.71
CA ALA A 126 8.44 10.36 7.99
C ALA A 126 7.90 11.19 6.79
N ALA A 127 8.77 11.89 6.08
CA ALA A 127 8.37 12.65 4.89
C ALA A 127 7.91 11.71 3.77
N MET A 128 8.65 10.63 3.55
CA MET A 128 8.34 9.60 2.57
C MET A 128 6.99 8.93 2.87
N THR A 129 6.78 8.43 4.09
CA THR A 129 5.52 7.75 4.45
C THR A 129 4.32 8.68 4.34
N ARG A 130 4.46 9.96 4.74
CA ARG A 130 3.39 10.96 4.54
C ARG A 130 3.05 11.20 3.07
N ALA A 131 4.06 11.25 2.18
CA ALA A 131 3.84 11.42 0.75
C ALA A 131 3.08 10.22 0.15
N ILE A 132 3.46 9.00 0.53
CA ILE A 132 2.77 7.77 0.13
C ILE A 132 1.32 7.77 0.61
N ASP A 133 1.09 8.05 1.89
CA ASP A 133 -0.25 8.10 2.47
C ASP A 133 -1.13 9.15 1.77
N ALA A 134 -0.57 10.32 1.45
CA ALA A 134 -1.30 11.37 0.73
C ALA A 134 -1.73 10.91 -0.67
N GLU A 135 -0.83 10.24 -1.40
CA GLU A 135 -1.11 9.71 -2.74
C GLU A 135 -2.18 8.61 -2.70
N VAL A 136 -2.05 7.66 -1.75
CA VAL A 136 -3.04 6.58 -1.57
C VAL A 136 -4.41 7.17 -1.23
N ARG A 137 -4.47 8.14 -0.30
CA ARG A 137 -5.74 8.80 0.04
C ARG A 137 -6.35 9.52 -1.15
N ALA A 138 -5.57 10.28 -1.92
CA ALA A 138 -6.07 10.97 -3.11
C ALA A 138 -6.68 10.02 -4.16
N ARG A 139 -6.09 8.84 -4.34
CA ARG A 139 -6.64 7.80 -5.21
C ARG A 139 -7.92 7.19 -4.67
N LEU A 140 -7.95 6.91 -3.37
CA LEU A 140 -9.16 6.40 -2.69
C LEU A 140 -10.31 7.41 -2.75
N GLU A 141 -10.05 8.70 -2.54
CA GLU A 141 -11.05 9.77 -2.69
C GLU A 141 -11.69 9.73 -4.08
N LYS A 142 -10.88 9.67 -5.14
CA LYS A 142 -11.37 9.56 -6.53
C LYS A 142 -12.20 8.28 -6.75
N LEU A 143 -11.77 7.15 -6.17
CA LEU A 143 -12.51 5.89 -6.29
C LEU A 143 -13.86 5.97 -5.57
N ILE A 144 -13.90 6.58 -4.38
CA ILE A 144 -15.15 6.79 -3.63
C ILE A 144 -16.08 7.75 -4.40
N ASP A 145 -15.56 8.83 -4.99
CA ASP A 145 -16.35 9.75 -5.81
C ASP A 145 -16.95 9.05 -7.04
N ALA A 146 -16.17 8.19 -7.70
CA ALA A 146 -16.69 7.37 -8.80
C ALA A 146 -17.75 6.37 -8.33
N ALA A 147 -17.58 5.76 -7.16
CA ALA A 147 -18.57 4.87 -6.56
C ALA A 147 -19.86 5.61 -6.21
N LYS A 148 -19.78 6.85 -5.72
CA LYS A 148 -20.95 7.73 -5.49
C LYS A 148 -21.68 8.06 -6.80
N ALA A 149 -20.91 8.44 -7.83
CA ALA A 149 -21.46 8.79 -9.14
C ALA A 149 -22.20 7.61 -9.81
N SER A 150 -21.72 6.37 -9.61
CA SER A 150 -22.37 5.15 -10.12
C SER A 150 -23.48 4.60 -9.22
N GLY A 151 -23.72 5.19 -8.04
CA GLY A 151 -24.68 4.68 -7.05
C GLY A 151 -24.19 3.50 -6.22
N ALA A 152 -22.92 3.11 -6.35
CA ALA A 152 -22.31 2.03 -5.57
C ALA A 152 -21.92 2.47 -4.15
N ALA A 153 -21.86 3.78 -3.88
CA ALA A 153 -21.62 4.34 -2.55
C ALA A 153 -22.69 5.40 -2.20
N SER A 154 -22.92 5.57 -0.91
CA SER A 154 -23.86 6.57 -0.39
C SER A 154 -23.40 7.99 -0.78
N PRO A 155 -24.31 8.84 -1.31
CA PRO A 155 -23.99 10.24 -1.56
C PRO A 155 -23.65 11.02 -0.28
N ARG A 156 -24.05 10.51 0.89
CA ARG A 156 -23.74 11.10 2.21
C ARG A 156 -22.30 10.82 2.67
N LEU A 157 -21.61 9.86 2.07
CA LEU A 157 -20.22 9.56 2.42
C LEU A 157 -19.31 10.71 2.00
N ASP A 158 -18.66 11.34 2.96
CA ASP A 158 -17.53 12.24 2.68
C ASP A 158 -16.35 11.43 2.18
N SER A 159 -15.89 11.72 0.96
CA SER A 159 -14.84 10.92 0.29
C SER A 159 -13.49 11.02 0.99
N ARG A 160 -13.19 12.17 1.59
CA ARG A 160 -11.97 12.40 2.37
C ARG A 160 -11.98 11.61 3.68
N PHE A 161 -13.11 11.64 4.40
CA PHE A 161 -13.31 10.80 5.59
C PHE A 161 -13.19 9.31 5.23
N GLY A 162 -13.89 8.88 4.18
CA GLY A 162 -13.84 7.49 3.72
C GLY A 162 -12.44 7.00 3.37
N ALA A 163 -11.66 7.83 2.66
CA ALA A 163 -10.27 7.52 2.33
C ALA A 163 -9.38 7.42 3.58
N LEU A 164 -9.50 8.37 4.51
CA LEU A 164 -8.76 8.37 5.77
C LEU A 164 -9.11 7.14 6.63
N PHE A 165 -10.41 6.85 6.77
CA PHE A 165 -10.88 5.69 7.51
C PHE A 165 -10.32 4.38 6.92
N PHE A 166 -10.39 4.23 5.60
CA PHE A 166 -9.90 3.03 4.92
C PHE A 166 -8.41 2.82 5.11
N VAL A 167 -7.58 3.86 4.95
CA VAL A 167 -6.12 3.77 5.20
C VAL A 167 -5.83 3.37 6.64
N THR A 168 -6.54 3.95 7.61
CA THR A 168 -6.41 3.63 9.04
C THR A 168 -6.80 2.17 9.31
N PHE A 169 -7.90 1.71 8.74
CA PHE A 169 -8.36 0.33 8.86
C PHE A 169 -7.34 -0.67 8.29
N VAL A 170 -6.82 -0.39 7.09
CA VAL A 170 -5.80 -1.22 6.43
C VAL A 170 -4.50 -1.26 7.23
N ALA A 171 -4.09 -0.14 7.83
CA ALA A 171 -2.92 -0.12 8.73
C ALA A 171 -3.14 -1.04 9.95
N GLY A 172 -4.36 -1.08 10.50
CA GLY A 172 -4.74 -2.02 11.55
C GLY A 172 -4.65 -3.49 11.11
N LEU A 173 -5.06 -3.80 9.89
CA LEU A 173 -4.91 -5.14 9.30
C LEU A 173 -3.44 -5.53 9.13
N PHE A 174 -2.59 -4.64 8.61
CA PHE A 174 -1.15 -4.91 8.51
C PHE A 174 -0.50 -5.15 9.87
N LYS A 175 -0.89 -4.39 10.90
CA LYS A 175 -0.42 -4.66 12.26
C LYS A 175 -0.82 -6.07 12.71
N ARG A 176 -2.07 -6.50 12.48
CA ARG A 176 -2.53 -7.85 12.84
C ARG A 176 -1.78 -8.93 12.07
N ILE A 177 -1.65 -8.80 10.73
CA ILE A 177 -0.87 -9.72 9.88
C ILE A 177 0.58 -9.83 10.40
N ALA A 178 1.18 -8.72 10.84
CA ALA A 178 2.56 -8.69 11.32
C ALA A 178 2.76 -9.38 12.68
N THR A 179 1.75 -9.35 13.56
CA THR A 179 1.91 -9.69 14.99
C THR A 179 1.09 -10.89 15.47
N GLU A 180 0.08 -11.32 14.74
CA GLU A 180 -0.77 -12.45 15.09
C GLU A 180 -0.32 -13.71 14.34
N ALA A 181 0.16 -14.71 15.06
CA ALA A 181 0.71 -15.94 14.45
C ALA A 181 -0.37 -16.81 13.79
N ASP A 182 -1.60 -16.67 14.23
CA ASP A 182 -2.79 -17.38 13.78
C ASP A 182 -3.67 -16.55 12.84
N PHE A 183 -3.15 -15.45 12.29
CA PHE A 183 -3.90 -14.63 11.34
C PHE A 183 -4.26 -15.44 10.09
N ASP A 184 -5.56 -15.64 9.88
CA ASP A 184 -6.10 -16.34 8.70
C ASP A 184 -6.78 -15.35 7.76
N PRO A 185 -6.18 -15.06 6.59
CA PRO A 185 -6.76 -14.15 5.59
C PRO A 185 -8.17 -14.52 5.14
N GLU A 186 -8.48 -15.81 5.04
CA GLU A 186 -9.80 -16.26 4.60
C GLU A 186 -10.86 -16.03 5.69
N ALA A 187 -10.53 -16.28 6.94
CA ALA A 187 -11.39 -16.02 8.09
C ALA A 187 -11.64 -14.50 8.31
N GLU A 188 -10.63 -13.67 8.01
CA GLU A 188 -10.74 -12.20 8.16
C GLU A 188 -11.46 -11.50 7.01
N THR A 189 -11.51 -12.12 5.82
CA THR A 189 -12.12 -11.52 4.64
C THR A 189 -13.58 -11.08 4.86
N PRO A 190 -14.48 -11.87 5.47
CA PRO A 190 -15.87 -11.45 5.70
C PRO A 190 -16.00 -10.17 6.54
N MET A 191 -15.19 -10.07 7.62
CA MET A 191 -15.15 -8.88 8.47
C MET A 191 -14.65 -7.67 7.69
N ALA A 192 -13.53 -7.79 6.98
CA ALA A 192 -12.93 -6.69 6.22
C ALA A 192 -13.86 -6.19 5.11
N ILE A 193 -14.56 -7.08 4.42
CA ILE A 193 -15.56 -6.73 3.43
C ILE A 193 -16.83 -6.11 4.06
N GLY A 194 -17.23 -6.59 5.25
CA GLY A 194 -18.31 -6.00 6.01
C GLY A 194 -18.05 -4.54 6.36
N VAL A 195 -16.85 -4.24 6.86
CA VAL A 195 -16.41 -2.86 7.16
C VAL A 195 -16.42 -1.99 5.89
N LEU A 196 -15.87 -2.51 4.77
CA LEU A 196 -15.87 -1.78 3.50
C LEU A 196 -17.31 -1.46 3.03
N LYS A 197 -18.22 -2.44 3.09
CA LYS A 197 -19.64 -2.24 2.75
C LYS A 197 -20.30 -1.19 3.65
N ALA A 198 -20.09 -1.26 4.97
CA ALA A 198 -20.63 -0.29 5.92
C ALA A 198 -20.10 1.13 5.66
N LEU A 199 -18.80 1.26 5.33
CA LEU A 199 -18.20 2.53 4.96
C LEU A 199 -18.86 3.11 3.71
N LEU A 200 -18.96 2.34 2.63
CA LEU A 200 -19.54 2.80 1.37
C LEU A 200 -21.05 3.09 1.47
N ALA A 201 -21.76 2.36 2.33
CA ALA A 201 -23.16 2.66 2.65
C ALA A 201 -23.34 3.95 3.46
N GLY A 202 -22.25 4.57 3.94
CA GLY A 202 -22.27 5.76 4.80
C GLY A 202 -22.66 5.47 6.25
N ALA A 203 -22.70 4.19 6.66
CA ALA A 203 -23.08 3.79 8.02
C ALA A 203 -22.01 4.14 9.08
N LEU A 204 -20.79 4.44 8.66
CA LEU A 204 -19.69 4.85 9.54
C LEU A 204 -19.45 6.36 9.51
N CYS A 205 -20.25 7.13 8.77
CA CYS A 205 -20.11 8.57 8.73
C CYS A 205 -20.57 9.19 10.06
N PRO A 206 -19.86 10.19 10.61
CA PRO A 206 -20.37 10.98 11.71
C PRO A 206 -21.74 11.56 11.34
N ASP A 207 -22.68 11.51 12.26
CA ASP A 207 -23.97 12.16 12.05
C ASP A 207 -23.76 13.69 12.13
N PRO A 208 -24.03 14.47 11.04
CA PRO A 208 -23.81 15.91 11.06
C PRO A 208 -24.72 16.66 12.06
N GLY A 209 -25.68 15.96 12.67
CA GLY A 209 -26.59 16.51 13.68
C GLY A 209 -26.38 15.96 15.09
N ALA A 210 -25.42 15.05 15.32
CA ALA A 210 -25.14 14.59 16.67
C ALA A 210 -24.44 15.69 17.47
N PRO A 211 -25.00 16.15 18.62
CA PRO A 211 -24.31 17.12 19.47
C PRO A 211 -22.99 16.49 19.94
N ASP A 212 -21.93 17.31 19.91
CA ASP A 212 -20.61 16.94 20.43
C ASP A 212 -20.75 16.46 21.88
N ALA A 213 -20.76 15.14 22.11
CA ALA A 213 -20.93 14.53 23.44
C ALA A 213 -19.69 14.69 24.34
N GLY A 214 -18.85 15.69 24.05
CA GLY A 214 -17.54 15.91 24.68
C GLY A 214 -17.29 17.31 25.28
N ALA A 215 -18.33 18.16 25.37
CA ALA A 215 -18.16 19.46 26.07
C ALA A 215 -18.85 19.43 27.45
N GLN A 216 -18.24 18.70 28.38
CA GLN A 216 -18.41 18.90 29.85
C GLN A 216 -17.08 18.72 30.55
#